data_c73bc74d29e37bdf3aad65dd1337d3b6
#
_entry.id   c73bc74d29e37bdf3aad65dd1337d3b6
#
_cell.length_a   1.000
_cell.length_b   1.000
_cell.length_c   1.000
_cell.angle_alpha   90.00
_cell.angle_beta   90.00
_cell.angle_gamma   90.00
#
_symmetry.space_group_name_H-M   'P 1'
#
loop_
_entity.id
_entity.type
_entity.pdbx_description
1 polymer ?
#
loop_
_entity_poly.entity_id
_entity_poly.type
_entity_poly.pdbx_seq_one_letter_code
_entity_poly.pdbx_strand_id
1 'polypeptide(L)'
;MTAAWACDRVTVRYPGARTAAVDNVSLEIAEGACTIILGPNGSGKSTLLRALLGRIPLTHGEITCLGAPLTSWRRDALARAVGVVPQGEYEAFPVTTRALVGMGRYPHLGPWRSEGAADIAAIDNAMARCDVTQFADRMVDTLSGGEGQRARIARALAQEPRALVLDEPTASLDLKHEMEVLVLLRSLAESGTTIVLVTHNLSVAAQYADHVVLLDRGALIAYGPPAEVLTASRVRAVFGWPVELIHGQSGAPYIVPVR
;
A
#
# COMPACT_ATOMS: atom_id res chain seq x y z
N MET A 1 9.47 -15.35 11.09
CA MET A 1 8.24 -14.76 10.52
C MET A 1 8.24 -15.09 9.05
N THR A 2 7.09 -15.48 8.47
CA THR A 2 6.97 -15.72 7.03
C THR A 2 6.98 -14.38 6.29
N ALA A 3 7.66 -14.32 5.14
CA ALA A 3 7.68 -13.12 4.31
C ALA A 3 6.48 -13.12 3.33
N ALA A 4 5.75 -12.03 3.29
CA ALA A 4 4.73 -11.79 2.25
C ALA A 4 5.40 -11.49 0.91
N TRP A 5 6.48 -10.72 0.91
CA TRP A 5 7.38 -10.58 -0.23
C TRP A 5 8.84 -10.73 0.21
N ALA A 6 9.64 -11.39 -0.61
CA ALA A 6 11.09 -11.34 -0.52
C ALA A 6 11.66 -10.92 -1.89
N CYS A 7 12.49 -9.88 -1.85
CA CYS A 7 13.23 -9.36 -2.99
C CYS A 7 14.70 -9.76 -2.85
N ASP A 8 15.28 -10.38 -3.88
CA ASP A 8 16.72 -10.64 -3.97
C ASP A 8 17.32 -9.85 -5.14
N ARG A 9 18.14 -8.86 -4.83
CA ARG A 9 18.91 -8.02 -5.77
C ARG A 9 18.05 -7.46 -6.92
N VAL A 10 16.84 -7.03 -6.60
CA VAL A 10 15.86 -6.52 -7.57
C VAL A 10 16.37 -5.26 -8.22
N THR A 11 16.45 -5.28 -9.55
CA THR A 11 16.81 -4.12 -10.37
C THR A 11 15.75 -3.92 -11.45
N VAL A 12 15.27 -2.68 -11.58
CA VAL A 12 14.32 -2.26 -12.62
C VAL A 12 14.88 -1.06 -13.35
N ARG A 13 15.01 -1.18 -14.67
CA ARG A 13 15.41 -0.08 -15.56
C ARG A 13 14.39 0.09 -16.65
N TYR A 14 13.87 1.30 -16.82
CA TYR A 14 12.97 1.62 -17.93
C TYR A 14 13.72 1.72 -19.26
N PRO A 15 13.08 1.37 -20.39
CA PRO A 15 13.69 1.52 -21.71
C PRO A 15 14.22 2.95 -21.93
N GLY A 16 15.48 3.06 -22.38
CA GLY A 16 16.14 4.34 -22.63
C GLY A 16 16.65 5.10 -21.38
N ALA A 17 16.36 4.62 -20.17
CA ALA A 17 16.89 5.26 -18.97
C ALA A 17 18.37 4.94 -18.75
N ARG A 18 19.14 5.97 -18.37
CA ARG A 18 20.58 5.80 -18.03
C ARG A 18 20.78 5.13 -16.68
N THR A 19 19.89 5.39 -15.72
CA THR A 19 19.96 4.86 -14.35
C THR A 19 18.80 3.90 -14.10
N ALA A 20 19.00 2.94 -13.20
CA ALA A 20 17.92 2.09 -12.71
C ALA A 20 16.95 2.91 -11.84
N ALA A 21 15.66 2.65 -11.96
CA ALA A 21 14.63 3.23 -11.11
C ALA A 21 14.52 2.50 -9.75
N VAL A 22 14.93 1.21 -9.73
CA VAL A 22 15.20 0.40 -8.53
C VAL A 22 16.50 -0.31 -8.83
N ASP A 23 17.47 -0.23 -7.93
CA ASP A 23 18.84 -0.71 -8.16
C ASP A 23 19.31 -1.62 -7.02
N ASN A 24 19.45 -2.91 -7.33
CA ASN A 24 19.99 -3.94 -6.44
C ASN A 24 19.33 -3.97 -5.04
N VAL A 25 17.99 -3.90 -5.00
CA VAL A 25 17.23 -3.89 -3.75
C VAL A 25 16.98 -5.31 -3.26
N SER A 26 17.44 -5.61 -2.02
CA SER A 26 17.12 -6.83 -1.30
C SER A 26 16.40 -6.49 -0.01
N LEU A 27 15.20 -7.03 0.19
CA LEU A 27 14.39 -6.80 1.39
C LEU A 27 13.34 -7.89 1.56
N GLU A 28 12.87 -8.07 2.79
CA GLU A 28 11.75 -8.94 3.12
C GLU A 28 10.62 -8.14 3.76
N ILE A 29 9.41 -8.26 3.23
CA ILE A 29 8.19 -7.66 3.80
C ILE A 29 7.50 -8.75 4.61
N ALA A 30 7.35 -8.54 5.91
CA ALA A 30 6.76 -9.51 6.82
C ALA A 30 5.25 -9.68 6.57
N GLU A 31 4.77 -10.92 6.64
CA GLU A 31 3.33 -11.23 6.57
C GLU A 31 2.61 -10.76 7.85
N GLY A 32 1.42 -10.19 7.70
CA GLY A 32 0.60 -9.68 8.80
C GLY A 32 1.11 -8.38 9.45
N ALA A 33 2.08 -7.70 8.82
CA ALA A 33 2.64 -6.45 9.30
C ALA A 33 2.29 -5.27 8.38
N CYS A 34 2.36 -4.06 8.93
CA CYS A 34 2.27 -2.81 8.18
C CYS A 34 3.67 -2.33 7.80
N THR A 35 4.03 -2.46 6.51
CA THR A 35 5.28 -1.94 5.96
C THR A 35 5.02 -0.67 5.17
N ILE A 36 5.72 0.42 5.51
CA ILE A 36 5.60 1.70 4.82
C ILE A 36 6.86 1.98 4.00
N ILE A 37 6.67 2.24 2.70
CA ILE A 37 7.74 2.60 1.77
C ILE A 37 7.82 4.12 1.68
N LEU A 38 8.96 4.67 2.07
CA LEU A 38 9.28 6.09 2.09
C LEU A 38 10.41 6.45 1.13
N GLY A 39 10.48 7.70 0.78
CA GLY A 39 11.57 8.32 0.02
C GLY A 39 11.12 9.56 -0.72
N PRO A 40 12.03 10.41 -1.20
CA PRO A 40 11.71 11.60 -1.98
C PRO A 40 11.07 11.24 -3.33
N ASN A 41 10.54 12.24 -4.02
CA ASN A 41 10.02 12.05 -5.37
C ASN A 41 11.13 11.53 -6.29
N GLY A 42 10.82 10.53 -7.11
CA GLY A 42 11.79 9.87 -7.98
C GLY A 42 12.71 8.84 -7.29
N SER A 43 12.52 8.54 -6.00
CA SER A 43 13.35 7.54 -5.30
C SER A 43 13.08 6.08 -5.70
N GLY A 44 12.06 5.80 -6.52
CA GLY A 44 11.76 4.45 -7.00
C GLY A 44 10.58 3.76 -6.28
N LYS A 45 9.87 4.41 -5.36
CA LYS A 45 8.76 3.83 -4.57
C LYS A 45 7.69 3.15 -5.44
N SER A 46 7.08 3.89 -6.35
CA SER A 46 6.02 3.35 -7.23
C SER A 46 6.58 2.30 -8.21
N THR A 47 7.87 2.37 -8.57
CA THR A 47 8.53 1.34 -9.38
C THR A 47 8.71 0.06 -8.57
N LEU A 48 9.19 0.14 -7.34
CA LEU A 48 9.29 -1.02 -6.45
C LEU A 48 7.89 -1.63 -6.22
N LEU A 49 6.88 -0.81 -5.95
CA LEU A 49 5.51 -1.27 -5.79
C LEU A 49 5.00 -2.03 -7.02
N ARG A 50 5.24 -1.51 -8.23
CA ARG A 50 4.86 -2.19 -9.49
C ARG A 50 5.63 -3.49 -9.68
N ALA A 51 6.89 -3.55 -9.25
CA ALA A 51 7.69 -4.78 -9.29
C ALA A 51 7.13 -5.83 -8.34
N LEU A 52 6.79 -5.47 -7.09
CA LEU A 52 6.14 -6.37 -6.11
C LEU A 52 4.80 -6.94 -6.61
N LEU A 53 4.10 -6.20 -7.46
CA LEU A 53 2.83 -6.61 -8.09
C LEU A 53 3.01 -7.37 -9.42
N GLY A 54 4.25 -7.59 -9.88
CA GLY A 54 4.51 -8.21 -11.18
C GLY A 54 4.01 -7.40 -12.37
N ARG A 55 3.83 -6.07 -12.21
CA ARG A 55 3.31 -5.17 -13.26
C ARG A 55 4.38 -4.63 -14.20
N ILE A 56 5.65 -4.81 -13.84
CA ILE A 56 6.80 -4.44 -14.67
C ILE A 56 7.83 -5.58 -14.64
N PRO A 57 8.55 -5.79 -15.76
CA PRO A 57 9.63 -6.77 -15.79
C PRO A 57 10.81 -6.31 -14.94
N LEU A 58 11.48 -7.26 -14.28
CA LEU A 58 12.75 -7.03 -13.64
C LEU A 58 13.87 -7.05 -14.69
N THR A 59 14.88 -6.18 -14.52
CA THR A 59 16.13 -6.23 -15.28
C THR A 59 17.05 -7.31 -14.71
N HIS A 60 17.10 -7.41 -13.38
CA HIS A 60 17.85 -8.41 -12.62
C HIS A 60 17.14 -8.72 -11.30
N GLY A 61 17.54 -9.83 -10.68
CA GLY A 61 17.01 -10.27 -9.40
C GLY A 61 15.70 -11.05 -9.51
N GLU A 62 15.14 -11.40 -8.37
CA GLU A 62 13.89 -12.14 -8.28
C GLU A 62 13.03 -11.64 -7.12
N ILE A 63 11.73 -11.90 -7.22
CA ILE A 63 10.75 -11.60 -6.18
C ILE A 63 9.95 -12.86 -5.91
N THR A 64 9.84 -13.24 -4.65
CA THR A 64 8.83 -14.19 -4.18
C THR A 64 7.67 -13.43 -3.55
N CYS A 65 6.44 -13.95 -3.72
CA CYS A 65 5.23 -13.43 -3.11
C CYS A 65 4.50 -14.58 -2.43
N LEU A 66 4.22 -14.44 -1.14
CA LEU A 66 3.50 -15.43 -0.34
C LEU A 66 4.08 -16.85 -0.48
N GLY A 67 5.41 -16.94 -0.47
CA GLY A 67 6.16 -18.20 -0.51
C GLY A 67 6.38 -18.81 -1.90
N ALA A 68 5.95 -18.16 -2.98
CA ALA A 68 6.17 -18.65 -4.35
C ALA A 68 6.83 -17.58 -5.23
N PRO A 69 7.66 -17.96 -6.23
CA PRO A 69 8.21 -17.01 -7.19
C PRO A 69 7.10 -16.22 -7.87
N LEU A 70 7.24 -14.89 -7.92
CA LEU A 70 6.21 -14.01 -8.49
C LEU A 70 5.87 -14.36 -9.94
N THR A 71 6.86 -14.85 -10.69
CA THR A 71 6.71 -15.30 -12.08
C THR A 71 5.86 -16.55 -12.22
N SER A 72 5.69 -17.34 -11.16
CA SER A 72 4.87 -18.56 -11.18
C SER A 72 3.38 -18.29 -10.92
N TRP A 73 3.04 -17.08 -10.45
CA TRP A 73 1.66 -16.73 -10.15
C TRP A 73 0.85 -16.51 -11.43
N ARG A 74 -0.31 -17.16 -11.51
CA ARG A 74 -1.33 -16.79 -12.49
C ARG A 74 -1.92 -15.45 -12.07
N ARG A 75 -2.24 -14.59 -13.04
CA ARG A 75 -2.77 -13.23 -12.79
C ARG A 75 -4.03 -13.22 -11.92
N ASP A 76 -4.96 -14.15 -12.17
CA ASP A 76 -6.20 -14.30 -11.38
C ASP A 76 -5.93 -14.74 -9.95
N ALA A 77 -4.99 -15.65 -9.74
CA ALA A 77 -4.59 -16.11 -8.42
C ALA A 77 -3.89 -15.02 -7.60
N LEU A 78 -2.97 -14.28 -8.22
CA LEU A 78 -2.31 -13.14 -7.59
C LEU A 78 -3.33 -12.03 -7.24
N ALA A 79 -4.27 -11.76 -8.16
CA ALA A 79 -5.32 -10.75 -7.92
C ALA A 79 -6.28 -11.15 -6.79
N ARG A 80 -6.47 -12.44 -6.50
CA ARG A 80 -7.20 -12.87 -5.30
C ARG A 80 -6.39 -12.74 -4.01
N ALA A 81 -5.07 -12.95 -4.10
CA ALA A 81 -4.20 -12.92 -2.93
C ALA A 81 -3.76 -11.51 -2.52
N VAL A 82 -3.71 -10.57 -3.46
CA VAL A 82 -3.20 -9.20 -3.25
C VAL A 82 -4.20 -8.17 -3.77
N GLY A 83 -4.81 -7.42 -2.83
CA GLY A 83 -5.65 -6.27 -3.14
C GLY A 83 -4.80 -5.03 -3.40
N VAL A 84 -5.23 -4.18 -4.34
CA VAL A 84 -4.47 -2.98 -4.73
C VAL A 84 -5.37 -1.76 -4.71
N VAL A 85 -4.89 -0.69 -4.06
CA VAL A 85 -5.48 0.65 -4.10
C VAL A 85 -4.45 1.59 -4.76
N PRO A 86 -4.61 1.92 -6.04
CA PRO A 86 -3.66 2.79 -6.75
C PRO A 86 -3.85 4.26 -6.39
N GLN A 87 -2.84 5.06 -6.67
CA GLN A 87 -2.91 6.52 -6.55
C GLN A 87 -3.85 7.10 -7.63
N GLY A 88 -4.72 8.05 -7.25
CA GLY A 88 -5.47 8.88 -8.20
C GLY A 88 -6.43 8.12 -9.10
N GLU A 89 -7.11 7.12 -8.57
CA GLU A 89 -8.11 6.37 -9.33
C GLU A 89 -9.40 7.17 -9.52
N TYR A 90 -9.86 7.25 -10.76
CA TYR A 90 -11.14 7.85 -11.13
C TYR A 90 -11.99 6.80 -11.83
N GLU A 91 -13.25 6.71 -11.44
CA GLU A 91 -14.21 5.85 -12.09
C GLU A 91 -14.59 6.44 -13.46
N ALA A 92 -14.46 5.63 -14.52
CA ALA A 92 -14.71 6.09 -15.90
C ALA A 92 -16.22 6.37 -16.19
N PHE A 93 -17.10 5.88 -15.32
CA PHE A 93 -18.57 6.02 -15.44
C PHE A 93 -19.21 6.03 -14.05
N PRO A 94 -20.42 6.61 -13.91
CA PRO A 94 -21.13 6.68 -12.63
C PRO A 94 -21.44 5.28 -12.10
N VAL A 95 -21.00 4.99 -10.87
CA VAL A 95 -21.28 3.73 -10.18
C VAL A 95 -21.70 4.01 -8.73
N THR A 96 -22.56 3.17 -8.17
CA THR A 96 -22.85 3.21 -6.73
C THR A 96 -21.67 2.69 -5.93
N THR A 97 -21.59 3.08 -4.66
CA THR A 97 -20.55 2.58 -3.73
C THR A 97 -20.58 1.04 -3.65
N ARG A 98 -21.77 0.44 -3.56
CA ARG A 98 -21.91 -1.02 -3.55
C ARG A 98 -21.39 -1.66 -4.84
N ALA A 99 -21.72 -1.08 -5.99
CA ALA A 99 -21.22 -1.57 -7.28
C ALA A 99 -19.69 -1.47 -7.37
N LEU A 100 -19.09 -0.36 -6.91
CA LEU A 100 -17.64 -0.21 -6.83
C LEU A 100 -17.02 -1.32 -5.97
N VAL A 101 -17.55 -1.56 -4.76
CA VAL A 101 -17.02 -2.60 -3.87
C VAL A 101 -17.21 -3.99 -4.48
N GLY A 102 -18.33 -4.26 -5.16
CA GLY A 102 -18.59 -5.49 -5.88
C GLY A 102 -17.57 -5.80 -6.98
N MET A 103 -16.98 -4.78 -7.63
CA MET A 103 -15.90 -4.99 -8.58
C MET A 103 -14.68 -5.71 -7.96
N GLY A 104 -14.51 -5.66 -6.64
CA GLY A 104 -13.51 -6.44 -5.92
C GLY A 104 -13.68 -7.94 -6.05
N ARG A 105 -14.89 -8.43 -6.37
CA ARG A 105 -15.13 -9.87 -6.58
C ARG A 105 -14.76 -10.38 -7.97
N TYR A 106 -14.40 -9.48 -8.90
CA TYR A 106 -14.07 -9.85 -10.27
C TYR A 106 -13.03 -10.98 -10.41
N PRO A 107 -11.94 -11.05 -9.61
CA PRO A 107 -10.98 -12.15 -9.66
C PRO A 107 -11.58 -13.52 -9.27
N HIS A 108 -12.70 -13.54 -8.54
CA HIS A 108 -13.42 -14.75 -8.13
C HIS A 108 -14.49 -15.16 -9.13
N LEU A 109 -15.17 -14.18 -9.73
CA LEU A 109 -16.30 -14.39 -10.64
C LEU A 109 -15.87 -14.59 -12.09
N GLY A 110 -14.84 -13.87 -12.52
CA GLY A 110 -14.54 -13.75 -13.95
C GLY A 110 -15.67 -13.03 -14.70
N PRO A 111 -15.62 -13.02 -16.04
CA PRO A 111 -16.50 -12.18 -16.86
C PRO A 111 -17.95 -12.67 -16.99
N TRP A 112 -18.26 -13.90 -16.64
CA TRP A 112 -19.54 -14.54 -16.99
C TRP A 112 -20.36 -15.05 -15.81
N ARG A 113 -19.82 -14.97 -14.60
CA ARG A 113 -20.50 -15.50 -13.41
C ARG A 113 -21.15 -14.37 -12.62
N SER A 114 -22.40 -14.54 -12.25
CA SER A 114 -23.12 -13.62 -11.35
C SER A 114 -22.66 -13.81 -9.91
N GLU A 115 -22.76 -12.77 -9.10
CA GLU A 115 -22.52 -12.82 -7.66
C GLU A 115 -23.41 -13.87 -6.98
N GLY A 116 -22.80 -14.71 -6.17
CA GLY A 116 -23.49 -15.66 -5.30
C GLY A 116 -23.57 -15.13 -3.85
N ALA A 117 -24.18 -15.91 -2.96
CA ALA A 117 -24.35 -15.54 -1.55
C ALA A 117 -23.00 -15.25 -0.85
N ALA A 118 -21.93 -15.99 -1.19
CA ALA A 118 -20.59 -15.77 -0.65
C ALA A 118 -19.99 -14.42 -1.13
N ASP A 119 -20.24 -14.04 -2.37
CA ASP A 119 -19.75 -12.77 -2.92
C ASP A 119 -20.47 -11.58 -2.28
N ILE A 120 -21.79 -11.70 -2.11
CA ILE A 120 -22.61 -10.70 -1.41
C ILE A 120 -22.12 -10.53 0.03
N ALA A 121 -21.87 -11.63 0.75
CA ALA A 121 -21.37 -11.57 2.12
C ALA A 121 -19.96 -10.92 2.20
N ALA A 122 -19.07 -11.19 1.24
CA ALA A 122 -17.75 -10.58 1.18
C ALA A 122 -17.84 -9.06 0.91
N ILE A 123 -18.74 -8.63 0.02
CA ILE A 123 -19.02 -7.22 -0.26
C ILE A 123 -19.54 -6.53 1.01
N ASP A 124 -20.56 -7.09 1.67
CA ASP A 124 -21.16 -6.51 2.87
C ASP A 124 -20.15 -6.41 4.01
N ASN A 125 -19.34 -7.44 4.22
CA ASN A 125 -18.27 -7.43 5.22
C ASN A 125 -17.22 -6.33 4.90
N ALA A 126 -16.77 -6.23 3.66
CA ALA A 126 -15.81 -5.21 3.26
C ALA A 126 -16.36 -3.79 3.46
N MET A 127 -17.62 -3.55 3.11
CA MET A 127 -18.30 -2.28 3.32
C MET A 127 -18.42 -1.93 4.81
N ALA A 128 -18.79 -2.90 5.64
CA ALA A 128 -18.89 -2.71 7.09
C ALA A 128 -17.52 -2.41 7.73
N ARG A 129 -16.47 -3.15 7.35
CA ARG A 129 -15.10 -2.92 7.86
C ARG A 129 -14.54 -1.54 7.49
N CYS A 130 -14.96 -0.97 6.36
CA CYS A 130 -14.54 0.35 5.90
C CYS A 130 -15.50 1.48 6.29
N ASP A 131 -16.55 1.20 7.05
CA ASP A 131 -17.57 2.18 7.45
C ASP A 131 -18.16 2.95 6.24
N VAL A 132 -18.59 2.18 5.21
CA VAL A 132 -19.21 2.73 3.99
C VAL A 132 -20.57 2.12 3.67
N THR A 133 -21.12 1.29 4.56
CA THR A 133 -22.41 0.62 4.35
C THR A 133 -23.55 1.61 4.17
N GLN A 134 -23.56 2.72 4.92
CA GLN A 134 -24.57 3.79 4.83
C GLN A 134 -24.55 4.54 3.49
N PHE A 135 -23.50 4.36 2.69
CA PHE A 135 -23.34 4.98 1.37
C PHE A 135 -23.59 4.01 0.22
N ALA A 136 -24.08 2.79 0.48
CA ALA A 136 -24.21 1.70 -0.50
C ALA A 136 -24.83 2.15 -1.84
N ASP A 137 -25.92 2.90 -1.77
CA ASP A 137 -26.68 3.35 -2.95
C ASP A 137 -26.26 4.72 -3.46
N ARG A 138 -25.30 5.40 -2.79
CA ARG A 138 -24.77 6.69 -3.25
C ARG A 138 -23.79 6.48 -4.39
N MET A 139 -23.83 7.39 -5.35
CA MET A 139 -22.83 7.47 -6.43
C MET A 139 -21.46 7.85 -5.85
N VAL A 140 -20.40 7.18 -6.32
CA VAL A 140 -19.03 7.36 -5.81
C VAL A 140 -18.54 8.80 -5.99
N ASP A 141 -18.90 9.46 -7.09
CA ASP A 141 -18.57 10.85 -7.39
C ASP A 141 -19.23 11.88 -6.46
N THR A 142 -20.25 11.45 -5.68
CA THR A 142 -20.92 12.29 -4.66
C THR A 142 -20.35 12.11 -3.25
N LEU A 143 -19.39 11.20 -3.07
CA LEU A 143 -18.73 10.96 -1.78
C LEU A 143 -17.68 12.05 -1.52
N SER A 144 -17.43 12.32 -0.23
CA SER A 144 -16.23 13.08 0.16
C SER A 144 -14.96 12.30 -0.21
N GLY A 145 -13.81 12.98 -0.28
CA GLY A 145 -12.53 12.33 -0.59
C GLY A 145 -12.24 11.14 0.35
N GLY A 146 -12.49 11.28 1.65
CA GLY A 146 -12.28 10.22 2.64
C GLY A 146 -13.27 9.06 2.50
N GLU A 147 -14.57 9.35 2.27
CA GLU A 147 -15.58 8.31 2.01
C GLU A 147 -15.25 7.52 0.74
N GLY A 148 -14.89 8.22 -0.34
CA GLY A 148 -14.48 7.60 -1.59
C GLY A 148 -13.21 6.73 -1.43
N GLN A 149 -12.25 7.19 -0.63
CA GLN A 149 -11.05 6.41 -0.36
C GLN A 149 -11.34 5.15 0.44
N ARG A 150 -12.21 5.23 1.47
CA ARG A 150 -12.66 4.04 2.22
C ARG A 150 -13.45 3.07 1.33
N ALA A 151 -14.24 3.57 0.37
CA ALA A 151 -14.93 2.74 -0.61
C ALA A 151 -13.94 1.99 -1.55
N ARG A 152 -12.83 2.63 -1.96
CA ARG A 152 -11.77 1.97 -2.75
C ARG A 152 -11.01 0.92 -1.93
N ILE A 153 -10.77 1.19 -0.65
CA ILE A 153 -10.19 0.19 0.27
C ILE A 153 -11.18 -0.97 0.46
N ALA A 154 -12.49 -0.70 0.63
CA ALA A 154 -13.51 -1.73 0.71
C ALA A 154 -13.55 -2.61 -0.55
N ARG A 155 -13.44 -2.03 -1.74
CA ARG A 155 -13.31 -2.78 -2.99
C ARG A 155 -12.12 -3.74 -2.96
N ALA A 156 -10.94 -3.26 -2.51
CA ALA A 156 -9.77 -4.12 -2.40
C ALA A 156 -9.94 -5.21 -1.34
N LEU A 157 -10.63 -4.92 -0.23
CA LEU A 157 -10.95 -5.89 0.82
C LEU A 157 -11.99 -6.93 0.40
N ALA A 158 -12.92 -6.57 -0.49
CA ALA A 158 -13.91 -7.50 -1.02
C ALA A 158 -13.29 -8.65 -1.82
N GLN A 159 -12.02 -8.54 -2.23
CA GLN A 159 -11.24 -9.66 -2.78
C GLN A 159 -10.87 -10.71 -1.73
N GLU A 160 -11.04 -10.43 -0.43
CA GLU A 160 -10.57 -11.24 0.70
C GLU A 160 -9.05 -11.52 0.59
N PRO A 161 -8.23 -10.49 0.36
CA PRO A 161 -6.81 -10.67 0.07
C PRO A 161 -6.01 -10.97 1.35
N ARG A 162 -4.87 -11.66 1.19
CA ARG A 162 -3.87 -11.83 2.26
C ARG A 162 -3.04 -10.56 2.47
N ALA A 163 -2.93 -9.72 1.44
CA ALA A 163 -2.17 -8.47 1.51
C ALA A 163 -2.88 -7.35 0.74
N LEU A 164 -2.77 -6.12 1.26
CA LEU A 164 -3.18 -4.88 0.61
C LEU A 164 -1.97 -4.04 0.28
N VAL A 165 -1.92 -3.57 -0.96
CA VAL A 165 -0.88 -2.68 -1.47
C VAL A 165 -1.52 -1.35 -1.84
N LEU A 166 -1.08 -0.25 -1.20
CA LEU A 166 -1.68 1.06 -1.36
C LEU A 166 -0.62 2.08 -1.79
N ASP A 167 -0.89 2.80 -2.88
CA ASP A 167 0.00 3.86 -3.38
C ASP A 167 -0.58 5.22 -3.02
N GLU A 168 0.01 5.90 -2.04
CA GLU A 168 -0.39 7.21 -1.51
C GLU A 168 -1.91 7.36 -1.21
N PRO A 169 -2.51 6.45 -0.42
CA PRO A 169 -3.97 6.42 -0.24
C PRO A 169 -4.54 7.61 0.53
N THR A 170 -3.71 8.41 1.18
CA THR A 170 -4.13 9.58 1.96
C THR A 170 -3.75 10.90 1.30
N ALA A 171 -3.13 10.86 0.11
CA ALA A 171 -2.82 12.06 -0.65
C ALA A 171 -4.11 12.85 -0.94
N SER A 172 -4.10 14.15 -0.66
CA SER A 172 -5.24 15.06 -0.87
C SER A 172 -6.42 14.89 0.10
N LEU A 173 -6.30 14.10 1.17
CA LEU A 173 -7.28 14.06 2.25
C LEU A 173 -6.97 15.15 3.31
N ASP A 174 -8.00 15.65 3.94
CA ASP A 174 -7.83 16.46 5.15
C ASP A 174 -7.38 15.59 6.33
N LEU A 175 -6.89 16.22 7.40
CA LEU A 175 -6.32 15.54 8.55
C LEU A 175 -7.27 14.48 9.15
N LYS A 176 -8.57 14.80 9.26
CA LYS A 176 -9.55 13.89 9.86
C LYS A 176 -9.65 12.60 9.03
N HIS A 177 -9.86 12.75 7.73
CA HIS A 177 -10.03 11.61 6.82
C HIS A 177 -8.72 10.82 6.62
N GLU A 178 -7.55 11.52 6.63
CA GLU A 178 -6.25 10.83 6.65
C GLU A 178 -6.13 9.92 7.87
N MET A 179 -6.43 10.43 9.07
CA MET A 179 -6.36 9.63 10.29
C MET A 179 -7.35 8.47 10.29
N GLU A 180 -8.58 8.67 9.83
CA GLU A 180 -9.57 7.59 9.69
C GLU A 180 -9.08 6.45 8.80
N VAL A 181 -8.46 6.77 7.65
CA VAL A 181 -7.87 5.77 6.75
C VAL A 181 -6.68 5.05 7.40
N LEU A 182 -5.80 5.77 8.09
CA LEU A 182 -4.63 5.17 8.74
C LEU A 182 -5.03 4.24 9.89
N VAL A 183 -6.00 4.64 10.70
CA VAL A 183 -6.57 3.80 11.77
C VAL A 183 -7.21 2.54 11.18
N LEU A 184 -7.95 2.66 10.09
CA LEU A 184 -8.50 1.51 9.37
C LEU A 184 -7.38 0.56 8.92
N LEU A 185 -6.34 1.07 8.23
CA LEU A 185 -5.24 0.24 7.76
C LEU A 185 -4.49 -0.44 8.92
N ARG A 186 -4.33 0.27 10.06
CA ARG A 186 -3.72 -0.32 11.25
C ARG A 186 -4.57 -1.47 11.81
N SER A 187 -5.89 -1.28 11.93
CA SER A 187 -6.80 -2.33 12.39
C SER A 187 -6.81 -3.56 11.47
N LEU A 188 -6.65 -3.35 10.16
CA LEU A 188 -6.51 -4.43 9.17
C LEU A 188 -5.21 -5.22 9.39
N ALA A 189 -4.09 -4.54 9.64
CA ALA A 189 -2.82 -5.19 9.96
C ALA A 189 -2.91 -6.00 11.26
N GLU A 190 -3.50 -5.45 12.31
CA GLU A 190 -3.73 -6.13 13.59
C GLU A 190 -4.65 -7.36 13.46
N SER A 191 -5.54 -7.36 12.47
CA SER A 191 -6.36 -8.53 12.13
C SER A 191 -5.66 -9.56 11.23
N GLY A 192 -4.36 -9.37 10.93
CA GLY A 192 -3.52 -10.30 10.17
C GLY A 192 -3.41 -10.03 8.67
N THR A 193 -4.02 -8.94 8.15
CA THR A 193 -3.83 -8.54 6.75
C THR A 193 -2.46 -7.87 6.59
N THR A 194 -1.65 -8.32 5.66
CA THR A 194 -0.39 -7.63 5.34
C THR A 194 -0.67 -6.30 4.65
N ILE A 195 -0.09 -5.20 5.14
CA ILE A 195 -0.25 -3.87 4.54
C ILE A 195 1.09 -3.41 3.98
N VAL A 196 1.10 -3.01 2.71
CA VAL A 196 2.22 -2.31 2.07
C VAL A 196 1.72 -0.95 1.60
N LEU A 197 2.19 0.10 2.25
CA LEU A 197 1.76 1.47 2.03
C LEU A 197 2.90 2.32 1.49
N VAL A 198 2.70 3.03 0.38
CA VAL A 198 3.59 4.10 -0.06
C VAL A 198 3.06 5.43 0.44
N THR A 199 3.92 6.23 1.07
CA THR A 199 3.63 7.62 1.45
C THR A 199 4.90 8.46 1.41
N HIS A 200 4.75 9.78 1.43
CA HIS A 200 5.84 10.74 1.65
C HIS A 200 5.80 11.35 3.05
N ASN A 201 4.79 11.00 3.89
CA ASN A 201 4.63 11.53 5.23
C ASN A 201 5.46 10.72 6.24
N LEU A 202 6.58 11.31 6.70
CA LEU A 202 7.51 10.69 7.64
C LEU A 202 6.85 10.41 9.01
N SER A 203 5.99 11.32 9.49
CA SER A 203 5.32 11.13 10.79
C SER A 203 4.29 10.02 10.75
N VAL A 204 3.59 9.85 9.62
CA VAL A 204 2.70 8.70 9.40
C VAL A 204 3.50 7.39 9.47
N ALA A 205 4.64 7.31 8.78
CA ALA A 205 5.45 6.11 8.82
C ALA A 205 6.01 5.83 10.22
N ALA A 206 6.42 6.87 10.95
CA ALA A 206 6.92 6.72 12.31
C ALA A 206 5.87 6.16 13.28
N GLN A 207 4.58 6.51 13.08
CA GLN A 207 3.50 6.18 14.02
C GLN A 207 2.73 4.91 13.65
N TYR A 208 2.60 4.60 12.35
CA TYR A 208 1.70 3.54 11.87
C TYR A 208 2.41 2.31 11.30
N ALA A 209 3.73 2.40 11.00
CA ALA A 209 4.47 1.27 10.45
C ALA A 209 4.99 0.33 11.54
N ASP A 210 4.96 -0.97 11.26
CA ASP A 210 5.79 -1.96 11.96
C ASP A 210 7.21 -1.96 11.36
N HIS A 211 7.31 -1.78 10.02
CA HIS A 211 8.58 -1.65 9.31
C HIS A 211 8.54 -0.50 8.29
N VAL A 212 9.68 0.16 8.13
CA VAL A 212 9.88 1.20 7.14
C VAL A 212 10.93 0.76 6.12
N VAL A 213 10.62 0.92 4.85
CA VAL A 213 11.55 0.81 3.72
C VAL A 213 11.89 2.23 3.28
N LEU A 214 13.12 2.65 3.46
CA LEU A 214 13.58 3.98 3.03
C LEU A 214 14.38 3.87 1.74
N LEU A 215 13.86 4.50 0.68
CA LEU A 215 14.49 4.53 -0.65
C LEU A 215 15.04 5.92 -0.97
N ASP A 216 16.19 5.95 -1.61
CA ASP A 216 16.73 7.14 -2.28
C ASP A 216 17.38 6.75 -3.61
N ARG A 217 17.05 7.47 -4.69
CA ARG A 217 17.63 7.30 -6.05
C ARG A 217 17.68 5.83 -6.52
N GLY A 218 16.63 5.08 -6.25
CA GLY A 218 16.51 3.67 -6.62
C GLY A 218 17.15 2.68 -5.65
N ALA A 219 17.94 3.13 -4.69
CA ALA A 219 18.62 2.28 -3.73
C ALA A 219 17.84 2.15 -2.40
N LEU A 220 17.98 0.99 -1.75
CA LEU A 220 17.52 0.77 -0.38
C LEU A 220 18.54 1.39 0.59
N ILE A 221 18.12 2.44 1.29
CA ILE A 221 18.96 3.13 2.28
C ILE A 221 18.90 2.44 3.64
N ALA A 222 17.70 2.03 4.04
CA ALA A 222 17.48 1.32 5.29
C ALA A 222 16.14 0.57 5.26
N TYR A 223 16.06 -0.51 6.05
CA TYR A 223 14.85 -1.28 6.28
C TYR A 223 14.84 -1.74 7.74
N GLY A 224 13.71 -1.66 8.41
CA GLY A 224 13.51 -2.11 9.78
C GLY A 224 12.43 -1.32 10.54
N PRO A 225 12.41 -1.43 11.87
CA PRO A 225 11.49 -0.65 12.70
C PRO A 225 11.66 0.86 12.50
N PRO A 226 10.58 1.65 12.62
CA PRO A 226 10.63 3.10 12.39
C PRO A 226 11.72 3.83 13.18
N ALA A 227 11.91 3.49 14.46
CA ALA A 227 12.91 4.11 15.32
C ALA A 227 14.37 3.89 14.84
N GLU A 228 14.65 2.75 14.20
CA GLU A 228 15.97 2.43 13.66
C GLU A 228 16.20 3.06 12.28
N VAL A 229 15.13 3.19 11.46
CA VAL A 229 15.23 3.71 10.10
C VAL A 229 15.16 5.23 10.07
N LEU A 230 14.25 5.85 10.81
CA LEU A 230 13.94 7.28 10.75
C LEU A 230 14.77 8.09 11.75
N THR A 231 16.11 8.02 11.66
CA THR A 231 17.01 8.87 12.46
C THR A 231 17.14 10.25 11.83
N ALA A 232 17.39 11.29 12.65
CA ALA A 232 17.55 12.67 12.17
C ALA A 232 18.65 12.80 11.11
N SER A 233 19.78 12.10 11.28
CA SER A 233 20.89 12.09 10.33
C SER A 233 20.50 11.48 8.99
N ARG A 234 19.77 10.36 9.01
CA ARG A 234 19.34 9.65 7.78
C ARG A 234 18.25 10.41 7.05
N VAL A 235 17.26 10.96 7.78
CA VAL A 235 16.22 11.82 7.19
C VAL A 235 16.85 13.04 6.53
N ARG A 236 17.79 13.71 7.20
CA ARG A 236 18.53 14.83 6.60
C ARG A 236 19.29 14.43 5.34
N ALA A 237 19.97 13.29 5.36
CA ALA A 237 20.74 12.82 4.19
C ALA A 237 19.84 12.52 2.98
N VAL A 238 18.67 11.90 3.19
CA VAL A 238 17.76 11.47 2.12
C VAL A 238 16.86 12.61 1.63
N PHE A 239 16.29 13.40 2.56
CA PHE A 239 15.32 14.45 2.21
C PHE A 239 15.95 15.84 2.07
N GLY A 240 17.23 16.00 2.42
CA GLY A 240 17.98 17.24 2.24
C GLY A 240 17.63 18.35 3.24
N TRP A 241 16.84 18.04 4.29
CA TRP A 241 16.41 19.02 5.28
C TRP A 241 16.64 18.51 6.71
N PRO A 242 17.14 19.38 7.64
CA PRO A 242 17.33 19.00 9.03
C PRO A 242 15.98 18.78 9.74
N VAL A 243 15.93 17.76 10.58
CA VAL A 243 14.73 17.41 11.37
C VAL A 243 15.13 17.10 12.80
N GLU A 244 14.18 17.33 13.71
CA GLU A 244 14.23 16.84 15.07
C GLU A 244 13.19 15.72 15.27
N LEU A 245 13.53 14.79 16.16
CA LEU A 245 12.66 13.69 16.57
C LEU A 245 12.09 14.02 17.94
N ILE A 246 10.79 14.34 17.99
CA ILE A 246 10.08 14.63 19.24
C ILE A 246 9.28 13.40 19.64
N HIS A 247 9.59 12.80 20.78
CA HIS A 247 8.88 11.63 21.28
C HIS A 247 7.62 12.07 22.04
N GLY A 248 6.46 11.62 21.55
CA GLY A 248 5.17 11.80 22.23
C GLY A 248 4.94 10.75 23.33
N GLN A 249 3.76 10.80 23.96
CA GLN A 249 3.38 9.82 25.00
C GLN A 249 3.27 8.38 24.48
N SER A 250 3.04 8.19 23.18
CA SER A 250 2.97 6.88 22.52
C SER A 250 4.35 6.21 22.29
N GLY A 251 5.46 6.94 22.54
CA GLY A 251 6.81 6.46 22.27
C GLY A 251 7.25 6.56 20.80
N ALA A 252 6.33 6.65 19.86
CA ALA A 252 6.66 6.86 18.46
C ALA A 252 7.10 8.31 18.19
N PRO A 253 8.16 8.54 17.41
CA PRO A 253 8.65 9.89 17.17
C PRO A 253 7.76 10.66 16.19
N TYR A 254 7.55 11.95 16.48
CA TYR A 254 7.13 12.93 15.48
C TYR A 254 8.37 13.51 14.82
N ILE A 255 8.34 13.62 13.49
CA ILE A 255 9.47 14.16 12.72
C ILE A 255 9.13 15.61 12.38
N VAL A 256 9.84 16.53 13.00
CA VAL A 256 9.60 17.97 12.87
C VAL A 256 10.74 18.63 12.11
N PRO A 257 10.46 19.28 10.95
CA PRO A 257 11.46 20.07 10.25
C PRO A 257 11.96 21.23 11.13
N VAL A 258 13.28 21.46 11.20
CA VAL A 258 13.88 22.57 11.91
C VAL A 258 14.53 23.54 10.92
N ARG A 259 14.60 24.83 11.29
CA ARG A 259 15.25 25.88 10.50
C ARG A 259 16.73 25.97 10.78
#